data_a969e9e98e58e66a59c101311939e00d
#
_entry.id   a969e9e98e58e66a59c101311939e00d
#
_cell.length_a   1.000
_cell.length_b   1.000
_cell.length_c   1.000
_cell.angle_alpha   90.00
_cell.angle_beta   90.00
_cell.angle_gamma   90.00
#
_symmetry.space_group_name_H-M   'P 1'
#
loop_
_entity.id
_entity.type
_entity.pdbx_description
1 polymer ?
#
loop_
_entity_poly.entity_id
_entity_poly.type
_entity_poly.pdbx_seq_one_letter_code
_entity_poly.pdbx_strand_id
1 'polypeptide(L)'
;MTTSETIGAIAPALIKAQSQMQGISKEGKNPAFRSKYVTLDSILDTLRPILTSNGLMLTQGSSKPETMQAVTVESRIIHTSGEWIATTVT
;
A
#
# COMPACT_ATOMS: atom_id res chain seq x y z
N MET A 1 -12.69 -1.18 5.58
CA MET A 1 -11.89 -0.08 5.04
C MET A 1 -12.44 1.24 5.52
N THR A 2 -11.56 2.11 5.95
CA THR A 2 -11.92 3.45 6.39
C THR A 2 -11.19 4.47 5.53
N THR A 3 -11.76 5.67 5.42
CA THR A 3 -11.17 6.76 4.64
C THR A 3 -11.31 8.06 5.40
N SER A 4 -10.54 9.07 4.95
CA SER A 4 -10.77 10.45 5.36
C SER A 4 -12.15 10.91 4.90
N GLU A 5 -12.59 12.06 5.39
CA GLU A 5 -13.92 12.58 5.10
C GLU A 5 -14.16 12.77 3.61
N THR A 6 -13.12 13.18 2.89
CA THR A 6 -13.16 13.31 1.42
C THR A 6 -12.02 12.52 0.82
N ILE A 7 -12.18 12.08 -0.44
CA ILE A 7 -11.15 11.34 -1.17
C ILE A 7 -10.97 11.87 -2.60
N GLY A 8 -11.41 13.11 -2.86
CA GLY A 8 -11.36 13.68 -4.21
C GLY A 8 -9.96 13.89 -4.76
N ALA A 9 -8.96 14.09 -3.89
CA ALA A 9 -7.58 14.27 -4.32
C ALA A 9 -6.81 12.95 -4.32
N ILE A 10 -7.03 12.08 -3.33
CA ILE A 10 -6.31 10.83 -3.23
C ILE A 10 -6.77 9.80 -4.28
N ALA A 11 -8.04 9.80 -4.66
CA ALA A 11 -8.55 8.81 -5.60
C ALA A 11 -7.87 8.88 -6.97
N PRO A 12 -7.71 10.06 -7.62
CA PRO A 12 -6.97 10.12 -8.88
C PRO A 12 -5.51 9.69 -8.74
N ALA A 13 -4.88 10.01 -7.63
CA ALA A 13 -3.49 9.61 -7.37
C ALA A 13 -3.37 8.10 -7.27
N LEU A 14 -4.32 7.43 -6.63
CA LEU A 14 -4.34 5.97 -6.53
C LEU A 14 -4.57 5.31 -7.88
N ILE A 15 -5.46 5.86 -8.69
CA ILE A 15 -5.71 5.33 -10.04
C ILE A 15 -4.44 5.42 -10.89
N LYS A 16 -3.75 6.54 -10.83
CA LYS A 16 -2.52 6.73 -11.57
C LYS A 16 -1.43 5.77 -11.09
N ALA A 17 -1.27 5.61 -9.79
CA ALA A 17 -0.31 4.68 -9.21
C ALA A 17 -0.62 3.25 -9.64
N GLN A 18 -1.87 2.85 -9.59
CA GLN A 18 -2.28 1.50 -9.98
C GLN A 18 -1.97 1.21 -11.46
N SER A 19 -2.15 2.18 -12.33
CA SER A 19 -1.85 2.00 -13.74
C SER A 19 -0.36 1.75 -13.97
N GLN A 20 0.50 2.37 -13.17
CA GLN A 20 1.94 2.14 -13.24
C GLN A 20 2.34 0.77 -12.70
N MET A 21 1.62 0.29 -11.70
CA MET A 21 1.86 -1.05 -11.13
C MET A 21 1.54 -2.18 -12.10
N GLN A 22 0.53 -2.01 -12.94
CA GLN A 22 0.17 -3.01 -13.94
C GLN A 22 1.32 -3.33 -14.88
N GLY A 23 2.07 -2.30 -15.29
CA GLY A 23 3.21 -2.50 -16.18
C GLY A 23 4.30 -3.33 -15.54
N ILE A 24 4.56 -3.14 -14.25
CA ILE A 24 5.57 -3.89 -13.51
C ILE A 24 5.19 -5.36 -13.43
N SER A 25 3.97 -5.64 -13.03
CA SER A 25 3.46 -7.00 -12.86
C SER A 25 3.44 -7.78 -14.18
N LYS A 26 3.02 -7.13 -15.25
CA LYS A 26 2.83 -7.76 -16.56
C LYS A 26 4.14 -8.12 -17.25
N GLU A 27 5.17 -7.31 -17.08
CA GLU A 27 6.44 -7.53 -17.76
C GLU A 27 7.32 -8.55 -17.06
N GLY A 28 7.10 -8.82 -15.80
CA GLY A 28 7.85 -9.79 -15.04
C GLY A 28 9.34 -9.52 -14.96
N LYS A 29 9.75 -8.27 -15.14
CA LYS A 29 11.16 -7.89 -15.17
C LYS A 29 11.75 -7.69 -13.79
N ASN A 30 10.93 -7.56 -12.77
CA ASN A 30 11.41 -7.37 -11.41
C ASN A 30 11.79 -8.74 -10.84
N PRO A 31 13.06 -8.95 -10.42
CA PRO A 31 13.51 -10.24 -9.89
C PRO A 31 12.68 -10.73 -8.70
N ALA A 32 12.13 -9.81 -7.91
CA ALA A 32 11.30 -10.18 -6.76
C ALA A 32 10.06 -10.97 -7.17
N PHE A 33 9.52 -10.72 -8.37
CA PHE A 33 8.33 -11.42 -8.84
C PHE A 33 8.64 -12.71 -9.59
N ARG A 34 9.90 -13.00 -9.81
CA ARG A 34 10.32 -14.28 -10.40
C ARG A 34 10.56 -15.33 -9.34
N SER A 35 10.74 -14.91 -8.11
CA SER A 35 10.97 -15.83 -7.00
C SER A 35 9.67 -16.54 -6.63
N LYS A 36 9.80 -17.80 -6.26
CA LYS A 36 8.68 -18.56 -5.74
C LYS A 36 8.20 -17.99 -4.40
N TYR A 37 9.10 -17.31 -3.68
CA TYR A 37 8.79 -16.69 -2.39
C TYR A 37 9.05 -15.19 -2.51
N VAL A 38 7.97 -14.43 -2.65
CA VAL A 38 8.04 -12.97 -2.70
C VAL A 38 7.75 -12.44 -1.31
N THR A 39 8.71 -11.73 -0.72
CA THR A 39 8.51 -11.16 0.61
C THR A 39 7.73 -9.86 0.52
N LEU A 40 7.05 -9.51 1.61
CA LEU A 40 6.34 -8.24 1.70
C LEU A 40 7.29 -7.06 1.50
N ASP A 41 8.50 -7.14 2.07
CA ASP A 41 9.50 -6.08 1.92
C ASP A 41 9.89 -5.85 0.47
N SER A 42 10.05 -6.93 -0.30
CA SER A 42 10.37 -6.83 -1.73
C SER A 42 9.25 -6.15 -2.50
N ILE A 43 8.01 -6.49 -2.19
CA ILE A 43 6.84 -5.86 -2.83
C ILE A 43 6.80 -4.38 -2.50
N LEU A 44 6.99 -4.02 -1.23
CA LEU A 44 6.96 -2.63 -0.79
C LEU A 44 8.08 -1.81 -1.43
N ASP A 45 9.28 -2.37 -1.53
CA ASP A 45 10.41 -1.69 -2.17
C ASP A 45 10.14 -1.38 -3.63
N THR A 46 9.41 -2.26 -4.31
CA THR A 46 9.01 -2.05 -5.70
C THR A 46 7.93 -0.98 -5.82
N LEU A 47 6.98 -0.97 -4.89
CA LEU A 47 5.83 -0.06 -4.94
C LEU A 47 6.13 1.34 -4.42
N ARG A 48 7.05 1.50 -3.48
CA ARG A 48 7.32 2.79 -2.86
C ARG A 48 7.65 3.91 -3.84
N PRO A 49 8.54 3.70 -4.83
CA PRO A 49 8.80 4.77 -5.80
C PRO A 49 7.56 5.20 -6.58
N ILE A 50 6.69 4.25 -6.91
CA ILE A 50 5.44 4.53 -7.61
C ILE A 50 4.51 5.36 -6.73
N LEU A 51 4.37 4.96 -5.47
CA LEU A 51 3.53 5.70 -4.53
C LEU A 51 4.06 7.11 -4.29
N THR A 52 5.36 7.23 -4.03
CA THR A 52 6.00 8.52 -3.75
C THR A 52 5.86 9.47 -4.93
N SER A 53 6.04 8.98 -6.16
CA SER A 53 5.92 9.82 -7.35
C SER A 53 4.50 10.34 -7.56
N ASN A 54 3.51 9.73 -6.94
CA ASN A 54 2.12 10.16 -6.99
C ASN A 54 1.67 10.88 -5.72
N GLY A 55 2.60 11.24 -4.85
CA GLY A 55 2.29 11.94 -3.61
C GLY A 55 1.63 11.07 -2.55
N LEU A 56 1.89 9.77 -2.59
CA LEU A 56 1.30 8.81 -1.66
C LEU A 56 2.36 8.23 -0.74
N MET A 57 1.97 7.98 0.51
CA MET A 57 2.84 7.35 1.50
C MET A 57 2.09 6.18 2.12
N LEU A 58 2.74 5.02 2.16
CA LEU A 58 2.19 3.83 2.82
C LEU A 58 2.74 3.73 4.23
N THR A 59 1.84 3.60 5.20
CA THR A 59 2.22 3.32 6.58
C THR A 59 1.56 2.03 7.03
N GLN A 60 2.25 1.27 7.87
CA GLN A 60 1.71 0.06 8.46
C GLN A 60 2.01 0.05 9.95
N GLY A 61 1.02 -0.37 10.72
CA GLY A 61 1.17 -0.57 12.15
C GLY A 61 0.50 -1.87 12.55
N SER A 62 1.00 -2.47 13.61
CA SER A 62 0.40 -3.69 14.15
C SER A 62 0.08 -3.53 15.60
N SER A 63 -0.98 -4.19 16.05
CA SER A 63 -1.34 -4.24 17.45
C SER A 63 -1.75 -5.67 17.79
N LYS A 64 -1.42 -6.07 19.03
CA LYS A 64 -1.78 -7.38 19.55
C LYS A 64 -2.48 -7.18 20.89
N PRO A 65 -3.79 -7.41 20.94
CA PRO A 65 -4.49 -7.33 22.23
C PRO A 65 -3.95 -8.38 23.21
N GLU A 66 -3.87 -8.02 24.48
CA GLU A 66 -3.30 -8.90 25.50
C GLU A 66 -4.06 -10.22 25.63
N THR A 67 -5.36 -10.19 25.40
CA THR A 67 -6.23 -11.35 25.60
C THR A 67 -6.47 -12.15 24.33
N MET A 68 -5.92 -11.74 23.20
CA MET A 68 -6.14 -12.39 21.91
C MET A 68 -4.81 -12.84 21.31
N GLN A 69 -4.85 -13.94 20.59
CA GLN A 69 -3.67 -14.46 19.91
C GLN A 69 -3.49 -13.86 18.53
N ALA A 70 -4.52 -13.20 17.98
CA ALA A 70 -4.46 -12.61 16.66
C ALA A 70 -3.78 -11.23 16.70
N VAL A 71 -3.02 -10.93 15.64
CA VAL A 71 -2.40 -9.62 15.45
C VAL A 71 -3.22 -8.87 14.43
N THR A 72 -3.56 -7.62 14.75
CA THR A 72 -4.26 -6.74 13.83
C THR A 72 -3.23 -5.85 13.13
N VAL A 73 -3.24 -5.86 11.80
CA VAL A 73 -2.35 -5.02 10.99
C VAL A 73 -3.20 -3.96 10.30
N GLU A 74 -2.86 -2.70 10.51
CA GLU A 74 -3.47 -1.58 9.81
C GLU A 74 -2.52 -1.08 8.74
N SER A 75 -3.01 -0.99 7.51
CA SER A 75 -2.28 -0.38 6.40
C SER A 75 -3.00 0.90 6.01
N ARG A 76 -2.27 2.00 5.95
CA ARG A 76 -2.83 3.31 5.62
C ARG A 76 -2.03 3.95 4.51
N ILE A 77 -2.73 4.46 3.49
CA ILE A 77 -2.12 5.24 2.42
C ILE A 77 -2.55 6.70 2.63
N ILE A 78 -1.57 7.59 2.71
CA ILE A 78 -1.78 9.02 2.95
C ILE A 78 -1.33 9.80 1.73
N HIS A 79 -2.17 10.75 1.30
CA HIS A 79 -1.87 11.63 0.18
C HIS A 79 -1.39 13.00 0.68
N THR A 80 -0.67 13.73 -0.17
CA THR A 80 -0.15 15.06 0.17
C THR A 80 -1.24 16.06 0.55
N SER A 81 -2.49 15.83 0.11
CA SER A 81 -3.62 16.66 0.48
C SER A 81 -4.07 16.48 1.93
N GLY A 82 -3.58 15.43 2.60
CA GLY A 82 -4.05 15.06 3.93
C GLY A 82 -5.12 13.98 3.90
N GLU A 83 -5.64 13.63 2.74
CA GLU A 83 -6.60 12.54 2.61
C GLU A 83 -5.91 11.19 2.77
N TRP A 84 -6.67 10.19 3.22
CA TRP A 84 -6.11 8.89 3.50
C TRP A 84 -7.15 7.78 3.34
N ILE A 85 -6.65 6.58 3.11
CA ILE A 85 -7.45 5.35 3.05
C ILE A 85 -6.73 4.30 3.89
N ALA A 86 -7.47 3.59 4.73
CA ALA A 86 -6.90 2.58 5.62
C ALA A 86 -7.68 1.28 5.57
N THR A 87 -6.98 0.17 5.74
CA THR A 87 -7.58 -1.15 5.90
C THR A 87 -6.95 -1.85 7.09
N THR A 88 -7.72 -2.72 7.73
CA THR A 88 -7.25 -3.55 8.83
C THR A 88 -7.44 -5.02 8.48
N VAL A 89 -6.44 -5.83 8.84
CA VAL A 89 -6.46 -7.27 8.67
C VAL A 89 -6.09 -7.91 9.98
N THR A 90 -6.88 -8.86 10.41
CA THR A 90 -6.66 -9.60 11.66
C THR A 90 -6.24 -11.03 11.37
#